data_0c9e626b243bda24a2a7e58d3a816184
#
_entry.id   0c9e626b243bda24a2a7e58d3a816184
#
_cell.length_a   1.000
_cell.length_b   1.000
_cell.length_c   1.000
_cell.angle_alpha   90.00
_cell.angle_beta   90.00
_cell.angle_gamma   90.00
#
_symmetry.space_group_name_H-M   'P 1'
#
loop_
_entity.id
_entity.type
_entity.pdbx_description
1 polymer ?
#
loop_
_entity_poly.entity_id
_entity_poly.type
_entity_poly.pdbx_seq_one_letter_code
_entity_poly.pdbx_strand_id
1 'polypeptide(L)'
;MNRIVKIMKMKKITYKLFMTTSLILLTFAALIYLTLYFFLPTFYEQYKTDQLQTGIEEIIDKSKDLTFQNAIPLFDEYAQKNNAMLSLQNQEGVVIYSPSFSFIQRGTQATIITKATPLGSSDTLRNSYNVTVPIQFQDVNLTLVVFATFQPIDEATQVLVRFLPYISIIVLVIGIGSAYFYSRFITKPLIYINEGAQKMANLDFSEKIEVRSTDELGELSNSLNDMSINLQQAMFDLQKANQQLKSDIEKEREIEAKRRGFFAIVAHELKTPLTVMKGYLEGMIYNIGPYQDRDQYLKKNHQIIESMEQLVREILSMSKLEQHTFKLQLEEVNLSELIDTITKDIGFFASQKDIQIIKQIDSDLFVYTDCVLLEKACKNIIHNAVMYSPHNEKVYIKLTQDSKQNHIQMQVINTGVKIKEENIQHIFKPFYRIEKSRNRNTGGSGLGLYIVKQIFEALSIRYSINNVEEGVQFFVSIPISK
;
A
#
# COMPACT_ATOMS: atom_id res chain seq x y z
N MET A 1 -2.09 -19.37 -23.10
CA MET A 1 -0.64 -19.38 -22.79
C MET A 1 -0.35 -19.47 -21.30
N ASN A 2 -1.04 -18.73 -20.42
CA ASN A 2 -0.81 -18.75 -18.96
C ASN A 2 -1.01 -20.11 -18.25
N ARG A 3 -1.98 -20.93 -18.67
CA ARG A 3 -2.23 -22.26 -18.05
C ARG A 3 -1.08 -23.25 -18.27
N ILE A 4 -0.45 -23.25 -19.45
CA ILE A 4 0.66 -24.16 -19.81
C ILE A 4 1.93 -23.76 -19.04
N VAL A 5 2.22 -22.46 -18.91
CA VAL A 5 3.36 -21.94 -18.11
C VAL A 5 3.18 -22.26 -16.62
N LYS A 6 1.94 -22.17 -16.11
CA LYS A 6 1.59 -22.53 -14.73
C LYS A 6 1.84 -24.02 -14.44
N ILE A 7 1.43 -24.90 -15.36
CA ILE A 7 1.66 -26.36 -15.24
C ILE A 7 3.14 -26.70 -15.35
N MET A 8 3.92 -25.99 -16.19
CA MET A 8 5.37 -26.20 -16.29
C MET A 8 6.14 -25.72 -15.04
N LYS A 9 5.75 -24.60 -14.41
CA LYS A 9 6.34 -24.15 -13.14
C LYS A 9 6.02 -25.10 -11.98
N MET A 10 4.77 -25.56 -11.87
CA MET A 10 4.40 -26.57 -10.86
C MET A 10 5.20 -27.85 -11.01
N LYS A 11 5.40 -28.32 -12.26
CA LYS A 11 6.22 -29.51 -12.52
C LYS A 11 7.66 -29.36 -12.07
N LYS A 12 8.27 -28.15 -12.16
CA LYS A 12 9.67 -27.94 -11.74
C LYS A 12 9.88 -28.09 -10.25
N ILE A 13 9.05 -27.51 -9.40
CA ILE A 13 9.21 -27.57 -7.94
C ILE A 13 8.76 -28.94 -7.42
N THR A 14 7.60 -29.42 -7.84
CA THR A 14 7.10 -30.75 -7.47
C THR A 14 8.04 -31.85 -7.93
N TYR A 15 8.58 -31.74 -9.15
CA TYR A 15 9.53 -32.70 -9.69
C TYR A 15 10.87 -32.69 -8.92
N LYS A 16 11.39 -31.50 -8.58
CA LYS A 16 12.61 -31.41 -7.74
C LYS A 16 12.39 -32.02 -6.37
N LEU A 17 11.30 -31.71 -5.68
CA LEU A 17 10.96 -32.30 -4.38
C LEU A 17 10.79 -33.81 -4.50
N PHE A 18 10.06 -34.30 -5.51
CA PHE A 18 9.94 -35.73 -5.76
C PHE A 18 11.30 -36.41 -5.95
N MET A 19 12.14 -35.84 -6.83
CA MET A 19 13.47 -36.40 -7.10
C MET A 19 14.35 -36.42 -5.83
N THR A 20 14.37 -35.32 -5.08
CA THR A 20 15.20 -35.25 -3.85
C THR A 20 14.70 -36.21 -2.76
N THR A 21 13.38 -36.24 -2.49
CA THR A 21 12.82 -37.17 -1.49
C THR A 21 12.97 -38.62 -1.90
N SER A 22 12.70 -38.94 -3.16
CA SER A 22 12.90 -40.32 -3.69
C SER A 22 14.37 -40.73 -3.64
N LEU A 23 15.30 -39.84 -3.98
CA LEU A 23 16.73 -40.10 -3.88
C LEU A 23 17.18 -40.37 -2.44
N ILE A 24 16.73 -39.52 -1.50
CA ILE A 24 17.05 -39.70 -0.07
C ILE A 24 16.50 -41.04 0.46
N LEU A 25 15.23 -41.35 0.14
CA LEU A 25 14.63 -42.63 0.58
C LEU A 25 15.37 -43.84 -0.03
N LEU A 26 15.73 -43.76 -1.30
CA LEU A 26 16.43 -44.79 -2.02
C LEU A 26 17.86 -45.01 -1.45
N THR A 27 18.58 -43.89 -1.20
CA THR A 27 19.92 -43.97 -0.59
C THR A 27 19.86 -44.50 0.82
N PHE A 28 18.87 -44.13 1.62
CA PHE A 28 18.69 -44.63 2.98
C PHE A 28 18.31 -46.11 3.00
N ALA A 29 17.39 -46.55 2.14
CA ALA A 29 17.04 -47.95 1.98
C ALA A 29 18.22 -48.79 1.51
N ALA A 30 18.98 -48.27 0.54
CA ALA A 30 20.21 -48.95 0.06
C ALA A 30 21.26 -49.03 1.17
N LEU A 31 21.45 -48.02 1.98
CA LEU A 31 22.40 -48.01 3.09
C LEU A 31 22.00 -49.03 4.16
N ILE A 32 20.74 -49.09 4.56
CA ILE A 32 20.24 -50.11 5.51
C ILE A 32 20.45 -51.50 4.93
N TYR A 33 20.09 -51.71 3.69
CA TYR A 33 20.23 -53.01 3.03
C TYR A 33 21.69 -53.45 2.94
N LEU A 34 22.60 -52.56 2.51
CA LEU A 34 24.04 -52.82 2.46
C LEU A 34 24.60 -53.12 3.85
N THR A 35 24.18 -52.37 4.86
CA THR A 35 24.60 -52.61 6.23
C THR A 35 24.18 -54.01 6.69
N LEU A 36 22.93 -54.40 6.48
CA LEU A 36 22.44 -55.73 6.81
C LEU A 36 23.17 -56.82 6.01
N TYR A 37 23.38 -56.62 4.71
CA TYR A 37 24.02 -57.59 3.85
C TYR A 37 25.50 -57.87 4.25
N PHE A 38 26.26 -56.83 4.56
CA PHE A 38 27.68 -56.97 4.87
C PHE A 38 27.94 -57.26 6.35
N PHE A 39 27.20 -56.66 7.25
CA PHE A 39 27.50 -56.76 8.68
C PHE A 39 26.76 -57.91 9.40
N LEU A 40 25.54 -58.27 8.96
CA LEU A 40 24.78 -59.33 9.63
C LEU A 40 25.49 -60.67 9.67
N PRO A 41 26.13 -61.18 8.59
CA PRO A 41 26.86 -62.41 8.61
C PRO A 41 27.99 -62.37 9.63
N THR A 42 28.84 -61.35 9.58
CA THR A 42 30.02 -61.24 10.46
C THR A 42 29.59 -61.06 11.92
N PHE A 43 28.58 -60.26 12.19
CA PHE A 43 28.08 -60.09 13.56
C PHE A 43 27.48 -61.37 14.14
N TYR A 44 26.69 -62.07 13.32
CA TYR A 44 26.09 -63.34 13.75
C TYR A 44 27.14 -64.41 13.97
N GLU A 45 28.14 -64.50 13.12
CA GLU A 45 29.28 -65.42 13.29
C GLU A 45 30.00 -65.18 14.62
N GLN A 46 30.31 -63.90 14.89
CA GLN A 46 30.96 -63.50 16.13
C GLN A 46 30.10 -63.83 17.36
N TYR A 47 28.85 -63.45 17.33
CA TYR A 47 27.86 -63.71 18.39
C TYR A 47 27.73 -65.22 18.68
N LYS A 48 27.63 -66.02 17.63
CA LYS A 48 27.46 -67.47 17.74
C LYS A 48 28.75 -68.16 18.26
N THR A 49 29.92 -67.69 17.81
CA THR A 49 31.20 -68.14 18.30
C THR A 49 31.36 -67.88 19.79
N ASP A 50 31.10 -66.66 20.25
CA ASP A 50 31.16 -66.27 21.65
C ASP A 50 30.17 -67.10 22.51
N GLN A 51 28.96 -67.35 22.01
CA GLN A 51 27.96 -68.18 22.68
C GLN A 51 28.39 -69.61 22.83
N LEU A 52 28.99 -70.19 21.78
CA LEU A 52 29.49 -71.53 21.79
C LEU A 52 30.67 -71.65 22.74
N GLN A 53 31.61 -70.72 22.70
CA GLN A 53 32.81 -70.76 23.57
C GLN A 53 32.43 -70.60 25.04
N THR A 54 31.60 -69.64 25.40
CA THR A 54 31.12 -69.45 26.78
C THR A 54 30.41 -70.68 27.30
N GLY A 55 29.55 -71.28 26.46
CA GLY A 55 28.89 -72.53 26.85
C GLY A 55 29.80 -73.74 27.02
N ILE A 56 30.87 -73.83 26.20
CA ILE A 56 31.92 -74.92 26.38
C ILE A 56 32.62 -74.69 27.70
N GLU A 57 33.03 -73.48 28.03
CA GLU A 57 33.73 -73.18 29.31
C GLU A 57 32.85 -73.55 30.51
N GLU A 58 31.53 -73.22 30.45
CA GLU A 58 30.57 -73.55 31.49
C GLU A 58 30.39 -75.06 31.68
N ILE A 59 30.35 -75.83 30.59
CA ILE A 59 30.26 -77.30 30.67
C ILE A 59 31.54 -77.90 31.24
N ILE A 60 32.69 -77.44 30.81
CA ILE A 60 33.96 -77.90 31.30
C ILE A 60 34.05 -77.68 32.82
N ASP A 61 33.64 -76.51 33.28
CA ASP A 61 33.69 -76.19 34.70
C ASP A 61 32.74 -77.08 35.54
N LYS A 62 31.47 -77.21 35.07
CA LYS A 62 30.52 -78.08 35.73
C LYS A 62 30.87 -79.58 35.68
N SER A 63 31.60 -80.01 34.70
CA SER A 63 31.96 -81.40 34.50
C SER A 63 33.11 -81.88 35.41
N LYS A 64 33.94 -80.99 35.95
CA LYS A 64 35.10 -81.32 36.83
C LYS A 64 34.66 -82.04 38.09
N ASP A 65 33.49 -81.71 38.63
CA ASP A 65 33.03 -82.31 39.89
C ASP A 65 32.06 -83.51 39.71
N LEU A 66 31.88 -83.96 38.46
CA LEU A 66 30.95 -85.02 38.09
C LEU A 66 31.69 -86.23 37.52
N THR A 67 31.10 -87.40 37.72
CA THR A 67 31.53 -88.59 36.96
C THR A 67 31.05 -88.50 35.53
N PHE A 68 31.72 -89.14 34.58
CA PHE A 68 31.37 -89.11 33.16
C PHE A 68 29.87 -89.43 32.93
N GLN A 69 29.29 -90.42 33.57
CA GLN A 69 27.89 -90.79 33.40
C GLN A 69 26.92 -89.72 33.91
N ASN A 70 27.21 -89.00 34.97
CA ASN A 70 26.41 -87.95 35.53
C ASN A 70 26.51 -86.63 34.74
N ALA A 71 27.52 -86.43 33.93
CA ALA A 71 27.74 -85.30 33.12
C ALA A 71 27.03 -85.38 31.73
N ILE A 72 26.60 -86.56 31.29
CA ILE A 72 25.93 -86.77 29.97
C ILE A 72 24.75 -85.81 29.72
N PRO A 73 23.82 -85.57 30.65
CA PRO A 73 22.73 -84.69 30.41
C PRO A 73 23.15 -83.21 30.09
N LEU A 74 24.26 -82.77 30.63
CA LEU A 74 24.80 -81.41 30.35
C LEU A 74 25.24 -81.26 28.88
N PHE A 75 25.83 -82.33 28.33
CA PHE A 75 26.25 -82.33 26.92
C PHE A 75 25.04 -82.41 25.97
N ASP A 76 24.04 -83.20 26.32
CA ASP A 76 22.77 -83.26 25.55
C ASP A 76 22.05 -81.93 25.51
N GLU A 77 21.91 -81.28 26.66
CA GLU A 77 21.30 -79.98 26.77
C GLU A 77 22.06 -78.90 25.94
N TYR A 78 23.38 -78.87 26.07
CA TYR A 78 24.21 -77.95 25.31
C TYR A 78 24.11 -78.17 23.80
N ALA A 79 24.22 -79.43 23.36
CA ALA A 79 24.10 -79.80 21.96
C ALA A 79 22.75 -79.36 21.36
N GLN A 80 21.66 -79.56 22.11
CA GLN A 80 20.32 -79.20 21.73
C GLN A 80 20.15 -77.68 21.67
N LYS A 81 20.58 -77.01 22.75
CA LYS A 81 20.40 -75.51 22.87
C LYS A 81 21.19 -74.75 21.81
N ASN A 82 22.40 -75.23 21.47
CA ASN A 82 23.26 -74.52 20.54
C ASN A 82 23.24 -75.07 19.11
N ASN A 83 22.44 -76.09 18.84
CA ASN A 83 22.43 -76.81 17.57
C ASN A 83 23.85 -77.24 17.12
N ALA A 84 24.63 -77.77 18.05
CA ALA A 84 26.00 -78.15 17.85
C ALA A 84 26.15 -79.66 17.97
N MET A 85 27.01 -80.26 17.18
CA MET A 85 27.43 -81.62 17.32
C MET A 85 28.53 -81.69 18.33
N LEU A 86 28.43 -82.60 19.28
CA LEU A 86 29.38 -82.86 20.35
C LEU A 86 29.92 -84.31 20.24
N SER A 87 31.14 -84.49 20.47
CA SER A 87 31.69 -85.80 20.68
C SER A 87 32.75 -85.79 21.77
N LEU A 88 32.73 -86.83 22.64
CA LEU A 88 33.75 -87.06 23.62
C LEU A 88 34.62 -88.21 23.14
N GLN A 89 35.91 -87.94 23.04
CA GLN A 89 36.93 -88.89 22.52
C GLN A 89 37.94 -89.26 23.60
N ASN A 90 38.48 -90.51 23.57
CA ASN A 90 39.60 -90.89 24.38
C ASN A 90 40.92 -90.35 23.78
N GLN A 91 42.05 -90.63 24.42
CA GLN A 91 43.38 -90.20 23.95
C GLN A 91 43.81 -90.86 22.61
N GLU A 92 43.13 -91.91 22.19
CA GLU A 92 43.36 -92.61 20.92
C GLU A 92 42.45 -92.09 19.80
N GLY A 93 41.58 -91.03 20.06
CA GLY A 93 40.64 -90.46 19.11
C GLY A 93 39.35 -91.27 18.88
N VAL A 94 39.09 -92.28 19.71
CA VAL A 94 37.91 -93.11 19.64
C VAL A 94 36.72 -92.32 20.31
N VAL A 95 35.61 -92.14 19.62
CA VAL A 95 34.40 -91.51 20.17
C VAL A 95 33.74 -92.42 21.21
N ILE A 96 33.74 -91.96 22.45
CA ILE A 96 33.16 -92.69 23.59
C ILE A 96 31.67 -92.27 23.74
N TYR A 97 31.37 -91.01 23.47
CA TYR A 97 30.01 -90.49 23.57
C TYR A 97 29.76 -89.41 22.50
N SER A 98 28.60 -89.48 21.95
CA SER A 98 28.01 -88.41 21.12
C SER A 98 26.51 -88.27 21.42
N PRO A 99 25.98 -87.07 21.75
CA PRO A 99 24.55 -86.90 21.97
C PRO A 99 23.76 -87.49 20.81
N SER A 100 22.72 -88.23 21.13
CA SER A 100 21.76 -88.79 20.16
C SER A 100 20.91 -87.61 19.55
N PHE A 101 21.56 -86.77 18.75
CA PHE A 101 20.87 -85.78 17.97
C PHE A 101 20.39 -86.47 16.71
N SER A 102 19.09 -86.87 16.72
CA SER A 102 18.40 -87.22 15.48
C SER A 102 18.23 -85.99 14.63
N PHE A 103 19.24 -85.73 13.78
CA PHE A 103 18.97 -84.86 12.62
C PHE A 103 17.83 -85.50 11.81
N ILE A 104 16.64 -85.01 11.94
CA ILE A 104 15.57 -85.32 11.00
C ILE A 104 15.91 -84.58 9.73
N GLN A 105 16.92 -85.02 9.02
CA GLN A 105 17.08 -84.74 7.61
C GLN A 105 16.17 -85.75 6.90
N ARG A 106 15.03 -85.28 6.38
CA ARG A 106 14.19 -86.11 5.54
C ARG A 106 15.04 -86.67 4.42
N GLY A 107 15.34 -87.98 4.53
CA GLY A 107 15.64 -88.77 3.34
C GLY A 107 17.03 -89.35 3.19
N THR A 108 17.85 -89.64 4.23
CA THR A 108 19.02 -90.52 4.04
C THR A 108 19.33 -91.30 5.33
N GLN A 109 19.52 -92.62 5.19
CA GLN A 109 19.89 -93.51 6.29
C GLN A 109 21.21 -93.03 6.96
N ALA A 110 21.15 -92.83 8.27
CA ALA A 110 22.35 -92.57 9.09
C ALA A 110 23.20 -93.78 9.12
N THR A 111 24.32 -93.80 8.39
CA THR A 111 25.40 -94.71 8.58
C THR A 111 26.21 -94.26 9.80
N ILE A 112 26.28 -95.07 10.85
CA ILE A 112 27.11 -94.80 12.02
C ILE A 112 28.57 -94.94 11.55
N ILE A 113 29.23 -93.80 11.34
CA ILE A 113 30.71 -93.81 11.01
C ILE A 113 31.45 -93.89 12.31
N THR A 114 31.89 -95.10 12.63
CA THR A 114 32.70 -95.43 13.79
C THR A 114 34.23 -95.15 13.65
N LYS A 115 34.61 -94.37 12.64
CA LYS A 115 35.92 -93.76 12.50
C LYS A 115 35.78 -92.36 12.06
N ALA A 116 36.32 -91.39 12.79
CA ALA A 116 36.44 -90.02 12.36
C ALA A 116 37.27 -89.98 11.07
N THR A 117 36.58 -90.13 9.93
CA THR A 117 37.14 -89.72 8.65
C THR A 117 37.03 -88.22 8.62
N PRO A 118 38.09 -87.47 8.29
CA PRO A 118 37.96 -86.08 8.02
C PRO A 118 36.89 -85.93 6.93
N LEU A 119 35.75 -85.33 7.25
CA LEU A 119 34.74 -84.93 6.23
C LEU A 119 35.42 -83.99 5.24
N GLY A 120 35.86 -84.62 4.14
CA GLY A 120 36.46 -83.86 3.04
C GLY A 120 35.45 -83.22 2.21
N SER A 121 35.43 -81.97 2.22
CA SER A 121 35.36 -81.02 1.09
C SER A 121 35.73 -79.67 1.65
N SER A 122 36.68 -79.03 1.03
CA SER A 122 37.30 -77.77 1.47
C SER A 122 36.30 -76.59 1.62
N ASP A 123 35.10 -76.75 1.14
CA ASP A 123 34.08 -75.72 1.21
C ASP A 123 33.17 -75.74 2.48
N THR A 124 33.04 -76.96 3.11
CA THR A 124 32.25 -77.07 4.34
C THR A 124 33.06 -76.69 5.60
N LEU A 125 34.37 -76.58 5.51
CA LEU A 125 35.25 -76.21 6.62
C LEU A 125 35.35 -74.69 6.83
N ARG A 126 34.98 -73.85 5.82
CA ARG A 126 35.06 -72.41 5.91
C ARG A 126 33.94 -71.77 6.75
N ASN A 127 32.79 -72.42 6.86
CA ASN A 127 31.63 -71.92 7.57
C ASN A 127 31.21 -72.76 8.75
N SER A 128 32.19 -73.27 9.51
CA SER A 128 31.97 -74.12 10.66
C SER A 128 32.88 -73.77 11.83
N TYR A 129 32.32 -73.81 13.00
CA TYR A 129 33.07 -73.74 14.27
C TYR A 129 33.49 -75.10 14.64
N ASN A 130 34.80 -75.30 14.84
CA ASN A 130 35.35 -76.54 15.25
C ASN A 130 36.38 -76.30 16.37
N VAL A 131 36.10 -76.77 17.55
CA VAL A 131 36.97 -76.62 18.71
C VAL A 131 37.18 -77.97 19.40
N THR A 132 38.41 -78.26 19.72
CA THR A 132 38.81 -79.44 20.44
C THR A 132 39.44 -79.02 21.76
N VAL A 133 38.85 -79.43 22.89
CA VAL A 133 39.30 -79.06 24.24
C VAL A 133 39.39 -80.25 25.14
N PRO A 134 40.50 -80.40 25.89
CA PRO A 134 40.56 -81.42 26.88
C PRO A 134 39.60 -81.20 28.03
N ILE A 135 38.92 -82.27 28.47
CA ILE A 135 37.92 -82.18 29.55
C ILE A 135 38.28 -83.27 30.60
N GLN A 136 38.22 -82.86 31.83
CA GLN A 136 38.58 -83.74 32.96
C GLN A 136 37.33 -84.05 33.79
N PHE A 137 36.99 -85.28 33.97
CA PHE A 137 35.96 -85.79 34.88
C PHE A 137 36.63 -86.38 36.11
N GLN A 138 35.86 -86.71 37.15
CA GLN A 138 36.43 -87.40 38.36
C GLN A 138 37.03 -88.78 38.08
N ASP A 139 36.47 -89.44 37.07
CA ASP A 139 36.81 -90.87 36.78
C ASP A 139 37.60 -91.03 35.48
N VAL A 140 37.61 -90.02 34.56
CA VAL A 140 38.30 -90.18 33.27
C VAL A 140 38.67 -88.83 32.67
N ASN A 141 39.77 -88.80 31.91
CA ASN A 141 40.14 -87.63 31.07
C ASN A 141 39.80 -87.94 29.62
N LEU A 142 38.98 -87.07 29.01
CA LEU A 142 38.50 -87.14 27.63
C LEU A 142 38.83 -85.90 26.86
N THR A 143 38.60 -85.89 25.56
CA THR A 143 38.68 -84.71 24.67
C THR A 143 37.31 -84.43 24.13
N LEU A 144 36.83 -83.23 24.39
CA LEU A 144 35.58 -82.69 23.84
C LEU A 144 35.83 -82.07 22.47
N VAL A 145 35.15 -82.58 21.47
CA VAL A 145 35.09 -81.95 20.10
C VAL A 145 33.71 -81.40 19.87
N VAL A 146 33.67 -80.12 19.59
CA VAL A 146 32.44 -79.38 19.28
C VAL A 146 32.50 -78.94 17.86
N PHE A 147 31.45 -79.25 17.09
CA PHE A 147 31.29 -78.87 15.72
C PHE A 147 29.94 -78.19 15.56
N ALA A 148 29.93 -76.96 15.04
CA ALA A 148 28.71 -76.24 14.70
C ALA A 148 28.81 -75.58 13.30
N THR A 149 27.74 -75.57 12.53
CA THR A 149 27.72 -74.99 11.20
C THR A 149 27.11 -73.62 11.23
N PHE A 150 27.65 -72.70 10.46
CA PHE A 150 27.06 -71.34 10.20
C PHE A 150 26.13 -71.31 8.97
N GLN A 151 25.74 -72.49 8.46
CA GLN A 151 24.85 -72.63 7.33
C GLN A 151 23.54 -71.75 7.40
N PRO A 152 22.90 -71.51 8.56
CA PRO A 152 21.77 -70.62 8.67
C PRO A 152 22.04 -69.20 8.25
N ILE A 153 23.29 -68.71 8.20
CA ILE A 153 23.68 -67.36 7.78
C ILE A 153 23.55 -67.19 6.27
N ASP A 154 24.00 -68.19 5.52
CA ASP A 154 23.89 -68.15 4.04
C ASP A 154 22.47 -68.23 3.60
N GLU A 155 21.60 -68.94 4.28
CA GLU A 155 20.15 -68.95 4.03
C GLU A 155 19.51 -67.60 4.34
N ALA A 156 19.88 -66.98 5.47
CA ALA A 156 19.38 -65.65 5.84
C ALA A 156 19.77 -64.57 4.81
N THR A 157 21.00 -64.62 4.30
CA THR A 157 21.50 -63.71 3.27
C THR A 157 20.76 -63.89 1.96
N GLN A 158 20.46 -65.13 1.53
CA GLN A 158 19.66 -65.43 0.36
C GLN A 158 18.21 -64.92 0.50
N VAL A 159 17.63 -65.04 1.68
CA VAL A 159 16.29 -64.52 1.99
C VAL A 159 16.28 -62.98 1.85
N LEU A 160 17.29 -62.29 2.38
CA LEU A 160 17.42 -60.81 2.23
C LEU A 160 17.41 -60.40 0.75
N VAL A 161 18.19 -61.08 -0.10
CA VAL A 161 18.22 -60.79 -1.56
C VAL A 161 16.85 -60.98 -2.20
N ARG A 162 16.08 -62.01 -1.79
CA ARG A 162 14.70 -62.23 -2.30
C ARG A 162 13.69 -61.17 -1.84
N PHE A 163 13.95 -60.50 -0.71
CA PHE A 163 13.09 -59.38 -0.22
C PHE A 163 13.38 -58.05 -0.91
N LEU A 164 14.49 -57.87 -1.62
CA LEU A 164 14.89 -56.64 -2.28
C LEU A 164 13.81 -56.06 -3.20
N PRO A 165 13.13 -56.78 -4.10
CA PRO A 165 12.07 -56.25 -4.95
C PRO A 165 10.89 -55.74 -4.14
N TYR A 166 10.50 -56.37 -3.03
CA TYR A 166 9.41 -55.94 -2.17
C TYR A 166 9.74 -54.60 -1.46
N ILE A 167 10.96 -54.50 -0.93
CA ILE A 167 11.46 -53.24 -0.33
C ILE A 167 11.44 -52.10 -1.35
N SER A 168 11.91 -52.39 -2.58
CA SER A 168 11.94 -51.42 -3.68
C SER A 168 10.53 -50.90 -4.04
N ILE A 169 9.53 -51.78 -4.06
CA ILE A 169 8.12 -51.39 -4.30
C ILE A 169 7.60 -50.51 -3.16
N ILE A 170 7.87 -50.87 -1.89
CA ILE A 170 7.46 -50.06 -0.74
C ILE A 170 8.06 -48.66 -0.79
N VAL A 171 9.35 -48.54 -1.06
CA VAL A 171 10.06 -47.26 -1.19
C VAL A 171 9.45 -46.40 -2.31
N LEU A 172 9.10 -47.02 -3.45
CA LEU A 172 8.47 -46.35 -4.56
C LEU A 172 7.06 -45.82 -4.19
N VAL A 173 6.24 -46.62 -3.49
CA VAL A 173 4.90 -46.21 -3.04
C VAL A 173 5.00 -45.05 -2.06
N ILE A 174 5.93 -45.13 -1.08
CA ILE A 174 6.16 -44.04 -0.10
C ILE A 174 6.65 -42.76 -0.85
N GLY A 175 7.54 -42.91 -1.83
CA GLY A 175 8.03 -41.80 -2.66
C GLY A 175 6.92 -41.09 -3.41
N ILE A 176 6.05 -41.85 -4.06
CA ILE A 176 4.87 -41.26 -4.75
C ILE A 176 3.90 -40.60 -3.76
N GLY A 177 3.62 -41.26 -2.64
CA GLY A 177 2.74 -40.72 -1.60
C GLY A 177 3.27 -39.40 -1.02
N SER A 178 4.55 -39.35 -0.68
CA SER A 178 5.21 -38.15 -0.16
C SER A 178 5.20 -37.01 -1.19
N ALA A 179 5.48 -37.31 -2.47
CA ALA A 179 5.44 -36.33 -3.53
C ALA A 179 4.03 -35.72 -3.71
N TYR A 180 2.98 -36.53 -3.64
CA TYR A 180 1.60 -36.05 -3.65
C TYR A 180 1.28 -35.14 -2.46
N PHE A 181 1.71 -35.54 -1.26
CA PHE A 181 1.55 -34.76 -0.05
C PHE A 181 2.24 -33.38 -0.14
N TYR A 182 3.53 -33.35 -0.46
CA TYR A 182 4.29 -32.11 -0.62
C TYR A 182 3.73 -31.20 -1.71
N SER A 183 3.28 -31.81 -2.82
CA SER A 183 2.65 -31.03 -3.91
C SER A 183 1.38 -30.32 -3.43
N ARG A 184 0.55 -30.98 -2.65
CA ARG A 184 -0.74 -30.48 -2.21
C ARG A 184 -0.63 -29.45 -1.07
N PHE A 185 0.23 -29.73 -0.08
CA PHE A 185 0.28 -28.96 1.17
C PHE A 185 1.33 -27.84 1.17
N ILE A 186 2.37 -27.96 0.35
CA ILE A 186 3.45 -26.96 0.33
C ILE A 186 3.55 -26.28 -1.02
N THR A 187 3.67 -27.05 -2.11
CA THR A 187 3.99 -26.47 -3.42
C THR A 187 2.86 -25.64 -4.01
N LYS A 188 1.62 -26.12 -3.94
CA LYS A 188 0.47 -25.38 -4.47
C LYS A 188 0.22 -24.05 -3.72
N PRO A 189 0.14 -24.01 -2.37
CA PRO A 189 -0.02 -22.77 -1.64
C PRO A 189 1.08 -21.75 -1.96
N LEU A 190 2.33 -22.17 -2.02
CA LEU A 190 3.46 -21.31 -2.33
C LEU A 190 3.36 -20.68 -3.74
N ILE A 191 2.87 -21.45 -4.72
CA ILE A 191 2.64 -20.91 -6.07
C ILE A 191 1.52 -19.86 -6.05
N TYR A 192 0.43 -20.09 -5.31
CA TYR A 192 -0.66 -19.12 -5.18
C TYR A 192 -0.19 -17.81 -4.51
N ILE A 193 0.60 -17.93 -3.44
CA ILE A 193 1.21 -16.77 -2.77
C ILE A 193 2.10 -15.98 -3.75
N ASN A 194 2.96 -16.69 -4.48
CA ASN A 194 3.86 -16.04 -5.46
C ASN A 194 3.10 -15.37 -6.61
N GLU A 195 2.03 -15.98 -7.12
CA GLU A 195 1.19 -15.39 -8.17
C GLU A 195 0.47 -14.14 -7.65
N GLY A 196 -0.08 -14.19 -6.43
CA GLY A 196 -0.67 -13.03 -5.78
C GLY A 196 0.32 -11.90 -5.56
N ALA A 197 1.51 -12.22 -5.03
CA ALA A 197 2.58 -11.24 -4.86
C ALA A 197 3.04 -10.61 -6.20
N GLN A 198 3.09 -11.37 -7.29
CA GLN A 198 3.38 -10.83 -8.62
C GLN A 198 2.29 -9.89 -9.14
N LYS A 199 1.00 -10.18 -8.89
CA LYS A 199 -0.10 -9.26 -9.21
C LYS A 199 0.03 -7.95 -8.43
N MET A 200 0.28 -8.03 -7.12
CA MET A 200 0.50 -6.86 -6.27
C MET A 200 1.69 -6.01 -6.74
N ALA A 201 2.79 -6.65 -7.17
CA ALA A 201 3.95 -5.95 -7.74
C ALA A 201 3.62 -5.19 -9.03
N ASN A 202 2.60 -5.65 -9.78
CA ASN A 202 2.08 -4.97 -10.96
C ASN A 202 0.91 -4.01 -10.63
N LEU A 203 0.69 -3.69 -9.35
CA LEU A 203 -0.39 -2.84 -8.85
C LEU A 203 -1.79 -3.38 -9.15
N ASP A 204 -1.92 -4.68 -9.34
CA ASP A 204 -3.20 -5.37 -9.49
C ASP A 204 -3.62 -5.98 -8.14
N PHE A 205 -4.52 -5.32 -7.46
CA PHE A 205 -5.06 -5.69 -6.14
C PHE A 205 -6.46 -6.32 -6.23
N SER A 206 -6.87 -6.80 -7.42
CA SER A 206 -8.24 -7.29 -7.67
C SER A 206 -8.56 -8.60 -6.98
N GLU A 207 -7.57 -9.43 -6.65
CA GLU A 207 -7.75 -10.74 -6.05
C GLU A 207 -7.01 -10.85 -4.72
N LYS A 208 -7.68 -11.45 -3.72
CA LYS A 208 -7.04 -11.85 -2.46
C LYS A 208 -6.32 -13.18 -2.61
N ILE A 209 -5.21 -13.33 -1.90
CA ILE A 209 -4.50 -14.59 -1.79
C ILE A 209 -5.25 -15.47 -0.79
N GLU A 210 -6.00 -16.48 -1.28
CA GLU A 210 -6.70 -17.42 -0.42
C GLU A 210 -5.87 -18.69 -0.22
N VAL A 211 -5.09 -18.75 0.84
CA VAL A 211 -4.42 -19.95 1.31
C VAL A 211 -5.10 -20.43 2.59
N ARG A 212 -5.82 -21.54 2.50
CA ARG A 212 -6.49 -22.16 3.65
C ARG A 212 -5.46 -23.03 4.41
N SER A 213 -4.59 -22.41 5.14
CA SER A 213 -3.66 -23.07 6.04
C SER A 213 -3.60 -22.30 7.37
N THR A 214 -3.34 -23.02 8.45
CA THR A 214 -3.15 -22.46 9.80
C THR A 214 -1.68 -22.41 10.21
N ASP A 215 -0.79 -22.65 9.24
CA ASP A 215 0.66 -22.61 9.39
C ASP A 215 1.24 -21.26 8.91
N GLU A 216 2.57 -21.22 8.81
CA GLU A 216 3.32 -20.02 8.35
C GLU A 216 2.92 -19.57 6.93
N LEU A 217 2.42 -20.47 6.09
CA LEU A 217 1.94 -20.12 4.75
C LEU A 217 0.61 -19.36 4.82
N GLY A 218 -0.25 -19.73 5.75
CA GLY A 218 -1.48 -18.98 6.03
C GLY A 218 -1.19 -17.59 6.59
N GLU A 219 -0.27 -17.47 7.54
CA GLU A 219 0.17 -16.19 8.11
C GLU A 219 0.79 -15.28 7.05
N LEU A 220 1.66 -15.83 6.19
CA LEU A 220 2.25 -15.09 5.07
C LEU A 220 1.19 -14.60 4.08
N SER A 221 0.18 -15.43 3.79
CA SER A 221 -0.93 -15.04 2.91
C SER A 221 -1.71 -13.86 3.48
N ASN A 222 -2.04 -13.91 4.79
CA ASN A 222 -2.72 -12.82 5.48
C ASN A 222 -1.90 -11.54 5.49
N SER A 223 -0.61 -11.63 5.83
CA SER A 223 0.30 -10.47 5.83
C SER A 223 0.41 -9.81 4.46
N LEU A 224 0.45 -10.59 3.38
CA LEU A 224 0.44 -10.07 2.02
C LEU A 224 -0.90 -9.40 1.66
N ASN A 225 -2.02 -9.96 2.10
CA ASN A 225 -3.32 -9.35 1.89
C ASN A 225 -3.45 -8.00 2.64
N ASP A 226 -2.97 -7.93 3.88
CA ASP A 226 -2.95 -6.68 4.66
C ASP A 226 -2.05 -5.63 4.00
N MET A 227 -0.87 -6.05 3.51
CA MET A 227 0.01 -5.16 2.73
C MET A 227 -0.70 -4.66 1.46
N SER A 228 -1.43 -5.54 0.76
CA SER A 228 -2.22 -5.19 -0.43
C SER A 228 -3.25 -4.10 -0.13
N ILE A 229 -4.02 -4.26 0.95
CA ILE A 229 -5.03 -3.29 1.38
C ILE A 229 -4.39 -1.95 1.72
N ASN A 230 -3.31 -1.97 2.52
CA ASN A 230 -2.61 -0.75 2.92
C ASN A 230 -2.00 -0.01 1.72
N LEU A 231 -1.42 -0.75 0.77
CA LEU A 231 -0.85 -0.16 -0.44
C LEU A 231 -1.93 0.43 -1.36
N GLN A 232 -3.05 -0.28 -1.53
CA GLN A 232 -4.20 0.21 -2.29
C GLN A 232 -4.75 1.52 -1.68
N GLN A 233 -4.90 1.56 -0.35
CA GLN A 233 -5.36 2.76 0.36
C GLN A 233 -4.38 3.91 0.18
N ALA A 234 -3.07 3.67 0.37
CA ALA A 234 -2.05 4.70 0.18
C ALA A 234 -2.03 5.26 -1.26
N MET A 235 -2.21 4.41 -2.27
CA MET A 235 -2.30 4.84 -3.66
C MET A 235 -3.56 5.69 -3.92
N PHE A 236 -4.69 5.30 -3.36
CA PHE A 236 -5.94 6.07 -3.47
C PHE A 236 -5.78 7.46 -2.83
N ASP A 237 -5.20 7.53 -1.62
CA ASP A 237 -4.97 8.79 -0.91
C ASP A 237 -3.99 9.69 -1.67
N LEU A 238 -2.92 9.10 -2.22
CA LEU A 238 -1.96 9.82 -3.06
C LEU A 238 -2.62 10.38 -4.34
N GLN A 239 -3.46 9.59 -4.99
CA GLN A 239 -4.19 10.03 -6.19
C GLN A 239 -5.13 11.19 -5.88
N LYS A 240 -5.88 11.09 -4.76
CA LYS A 240 -6.77 12.14 -4.27
C LYS A 240 -6.00 13.42 -3.94
N ALA A 241 -4.89 13.31 -3.21
CA ALA A 241 -4.04 14.46 -2.88
C ALA A 241 -3.45 15.12 -4.15
N ASN A 242 -3.02 14.33 -5.13
CA ASN A 242 -2.51 14.85 -6.39
C ASN A 242 -3.58 15.58 -7.21
N GLN A 243 -4.81 15.06 -7.20
CA GLN A 243 -5.93 15.72 -7.87
C GLN A 243 -6.31 17.04 -7.19
N GLN A 244 -6.30 17.07 -5.85
CA GLN A 244 -6.52 18.30 -5.08
C GLN A 244 -5.42 19.32 -5.37
N LEU A 245 -4.16 18.93 -5.34
CA LEU A 245 -3.02 19.80 -5.63
C LEU A 245 -3.10 20.39 -7.04
N LYS A 246 -3.47 19.62 -8.04
CA LYS A 246 -3.68 20.11 -9.41
C LYS A 246 -4.78 21.18 -9.46
N SER A 247 -5.90 20.95 -8.76
CA SER A 247 -6.99 21.93 -8.68
C SER A 247 -6.55 23.24 -8.01
N ASP A 248 -5.76 23.13 -6.94
CA ASP A 248 -5.28 24.29 -6.21
C ASP A 248 -4.27 25.11 -7.03
N ILE A 249 -3.36 24.43 -7.74
CA ILE A 249 -2.42 25.09 -8.69
C ILE A 249 -3.17 25.82 -9.80
N GLU A 250 -4.24 25.23 -10.32
CA GLU A 250 -5.02 25.87 -11.38
C GLU A 250 -5.72 27.14 -10.87
N LYS A 251 -6.33 27.07 -9.67
CA LYS A 251 -6.91 28.25 -9.01
C LYS A 251 -5.88 29.35 -8.76
N GLU A 252 -4.69 28.98 -8.29
CA GLU A 252 -3.61 29.93 -8.04
C GLU A 252 -3.15 30.61 -9.33
N ARG A 253 -3.02 29.84 -10.42
CA ARG A 253 -2.70 30.39 -11.75
C ARG A 253 -3.76 31.35 -12.25
N GLU A 254 -5.04 31.08 -12.06
CA GLU A 254 -6.12 32.00 -12.42
C GLU A 254 -6.04 33.30 -11.63
N ILE A 255 -5.81 33.22 -10.31
CA ILE A 255 -5.64 34.39 -9.45
C ILE A 255 -4.43 35.22 -9.91
N GLU A 256 -3.29 34.57 -10.17
CA GLU A 256 -2.10 35.26 -10.63
C GLU A 256 -2.30 35.91 -12.00
N ALA A 257 -2.96 35.23 -12.93
CA ALA A 257 -3.29 35.79 -14.25
C ALA A 257 -4.20 37.05 -14.14
N LYS A 258 -5.22 36.99 -13.28
CA LYS A 258 -6.09 38.14 -12.99
C LYS A 258 -5.27 39.30 -12.39
N ARG A 259 -4.40 39.02 -11.44
CA ARG A 259 -3.52 40.01 -10.82
C ARG A 259 -2.57 40.68 -11.83
N ARG A 260 -1.89 39.87 -12.67
CA ARG A 260 -1.03 40.41 -13.74
C ARG A 260 -1.82 41.27 -14.73
N GLY A 261 -2.98 40.83 -15.17
CA GLY A 261 -3.87 41.58 -16.04
C GLY A 261 -4.29 42.94 -15.44
N PHE A 262 -4.61 42.94 -14.14
CA PHE A 262 -4.93 44.17 -13.41
C PHE A 262 -3.77 45.17 -13.41
N PHE A 263 -2.55 44.72 -13.02
CA PHE A 263 -1.38 45.60 -13.01
C PHE A 263 -1.01 46.14 -14.40
N ALA A 264 -1.20 45.35 -15.45
CA ALA A 264 -0.96 45.81 -16.82
C ALA A 264 -1.95 46.95 -17.20
N ILE A 265 -3.22 46.85 -16.80
CA ILE A 265 -4.19 47.89 -17.04
C ILE A 265 -3.88 49.14 -16.20
N VAL A 266 -3.52 48.98 -14.91
CA VAL A 266 -3.10 50.12 -14.04
C VAL A 266 -1.94 50.88 -14.66
N ALA A 267 -0.92 50.17 -15.11
CA ALA A 267 0.24 50.80 -15.76
C ALA A 267 -0.15 51.61 -17.02
N HIS A 268 -1.08 51.06 -17.81
CA HIS A 268 -1.62 51.73 -18.99
C HIS A 268 -2.37 53.02 -18.64
N GLU A 269 -3.28 52.92 -17.65
CA GLU A 269 -4.15 54.06 -17.22
C GLU A 269 -3.35 55.18 -16.52
N LEU A 270 -2.22 54.84 -15.88
CA LEU A 270 -1.28 55.85 -15.36
C LEU A 270 -0.41 56.46 -16.43
N LYS A 271 0.04 55.69 -17.44
CA LYS A 271 0.90 56.18 -18.51
C LYS A 271 0.24 57.25 -19.38
N THR A 272 -1.09 57.08 -19.64
CA THR A 272 -1.81 57.99 -20.53
C THR A 272 -1.90 59.43 -19.98
N PRO A 273 -2.37 59.68 -18.73
CA PRO A 273 -2.38 61.05 -18.18
C PRO A 273 -0.97 61.64 -18.02
N LEU A 274 0.02 60.82 -17.65
CA LEU A 274 1.41 61.25 -17.55
C LEU A 274 1.96 61.75 -18.88
N THR A 275 1.64 61.04 -19.98
CA THR A 275 2.06 61.47 -21.35
C THR A 275 1.37 62.78 -21.74
N VAL A 276 0.13 62.98 -21.38
CA VAL A 276 -0.62 64.24 -21.67
C VAL A 276 -0.06 65.41 -20.88
N MET A 277 0.20 65.19 -19.55
CA MET A 277 0.86 66.25 -18.73
C MET A 277 2.21 66.65 -19.29
N LYS A 278 3.01 65.65 -19.67
CA LYS A 278 4.32 65.90 -20.31
C LYS A 278 4.17 66.71 -21.58
N GLY A 279 3.23 66.36 -22.45
CA GLY A 279 2.97 67.12 -23.68
C GLY A 279 2.55 68.56 -23.41
N TYR A 280 1.69 68.82 -22.40
CA TYR A 280 1.31 70.16 -22.01
C TYR A 280 2.52 70.94 -21.48
N LEU A 281 3.37 70.34 -20.65
CA LEU A 281 4.58 70.99 -20.15
C LEU A 281 5.58 71.30 -21.26
N GLU A 282 5.84 70.35 -22.16
CA GLU A 282 6.72 70.57 -23.31
C GLU A 282 6.20 71.65 -24.23
N GLY A 283 4.90 71.65 -24.54
CA GLY A 283 4.25 72.71 -25.32
C GLY A 283 4.38 74.10 -24.69
N MET A 284 4.23 74.22 -23.37
CA MET A 284 4.46 75.48 -22.63
C MET A 284 5.92 75.87 -22.55
N ILE A 285 6.88 74.94 -22.41
CA ILE A 285 8.31 75.21 -22.38
C ILE A 285 8.80 75.79 -23.73
N TYR A 286 8.38 75.13 -24.80
CA TYR A 286 8.79 75.51 -26.15
C TYR A 286 7.89 76.59 -26.83
N ASN A 287 6.87 77.07 -26.10
CA ASN A 287 5.95 78.11 -26.55
C ASN A 287 5.23 77.79 -27.88
N ILE A 288 4.77 76.54 -28.05
CA ILE A 288 4.21 76.01 -29.32
C ILE A 288 2.68 76.19 -29.36
N GLY A 289 2.19 76.88 -30.39
CA GLY A 289 0.76 76.93 -30.73
C GLY A 289 -0.18 77.33 -29.58
N PRO A 290 -1.25 76.56 -29.28
CA PRO A 290 -2.24 76.90 -28.25
C PRO A 290 -1.67 76.81 -26.80
N TYR A 291 -0.49 76.27 -26.56
CA TYR A 291 0.11 76.16 -25.24
C TYR A 291 0.78 77.44 -24.73
N GLN A 292 0.65 78.53 -25.48
CA GLN A 292 1.08 79.87 -25.07
C GLN A 292 0.27 80.40 -23.88
N ASP A 293 -1.00 80.00 -23.74
CA ASP A 293 -1.80 80.29 -22.54
C ASP A 293 -1.36 79.30 -21.42
N ARG A 294 -0.26 79.62 -20.74
CA ARG A 294 0.31 78.83 -19.68
C ARG A 294 -0.64 78.61 -18.51
N ASP A 295 -1.42 79.62 -18.14
CA ASP A 295 -2.33 79.54 -16.99
C ASP A 295 -3.46 78.52 -17.25
N GLN A 296 -3.95 78.44 -18.44
CA GLN A 296 -4.94 77.48 -18.83
C GLN A 296 -4.39 76.05 -18.79
N TYR A 297 -3.20 75.82 -19.32
CA TYR A 297 -2.60 74.50 -19.37
C TYR A 297 -2.03 74.02 -18.02
N LEU A 298 -1.60 74.95 -17.16
CA LEU A 298 -1.25 74.66 -15.77
C LEU A 298 -2.47 74.20 -14.99
N LYS A 299 -3.63 74.87 -15.16
CA LYS A 299 -4.90 74.42 -14.57
C LYS A 299 -5.29 73.03 -15.06
N LYS A 300 -5.18 72.72 -16.35
CA LYS A 300 -5.41 71.40 -16.93
C LYS A 300 -4.47 70.35 -16.38
N ASN A 301 -3.18 70.67 -16.24
CA ASN A 301 -2.21 69.76 -15.62
C ASN A 301 -2.55 69.47 -14.15
N HIS A 302 -2.96 70.51 -13.38
CA HIS A 302 -3.38 70.34 -12.01
C HIS A 302 -4.59 69.39 -11.89
N GLN A 303 -5.63 69.53 -12.74
CA GLN A 303 -6.74 68.63 -12.79
C GLN A 303 -6.35 67.19 -13.12
N ILE A 304 -5.38 66.99 -14.00
CA ILE A 304 -4.88 65.68 -14.34
C ILE A 304 -4.17 65.06 -13.14
N ILE A 305 -3.34 65.85 -12.39
CA ILE A 305 -2.67 65.38 -11.17
C ILE A 305 -3.71 64.96 -10.11
N GLU A 306 -4.73 65.77 -9.86
CA GLU A 306 -5.80 65.44 -8.92
C GLU A 306 -6.51 64.13 -9.31
N SER A 307 -6.81 63.91 -10.59
CA SER A 307 -7.43 62.67 -11.08
C SER A 307 -6.49 61.45 -10.90
N MET A 308 -5.20 61.65 -11.10
CA MET A 308 -4.21 60.58 -10.84
C MET A 308 -4.07 60.23 -9.36
N GLU A 309 -4.06 61.24 -8.47
CA GLU A 309 -4.05 60.98 -7.04
C GLU A 309 -5.29 60.21 -6.59
N GLN A 310 -6.45 60.52 -7.12
CA GLN A 310 -7.69 59.78 -6.84
C GLN A 310 -7.56 58.33 -7.32
N LEU A 311 -7.06 58.11 -8.54
CA LEU A 311 -6.82 56.76 -9.09
C LEU A 311 -5.87 55.93 -8.19
N VAL A 312 -4.77 56.54 -7.76
CA VAL A 312 -3.81 55.90 -6.85
C VAL A 312 -4.48 55.54 -5.51
N ARG A 313 -5.27 56.46 -4.92
CA ARG A 313 -6.06 56.19 -3.69
C ARG A 313 -7.03 55.03 -3.86
N GLU A 314 -7.70 54.93 -5.02
CA GLU A 314 -8.62 53.84 -5.35
C GLU A 314 -7.89 52.51 -5.46
N ILE A 315 -6.69 52.45 -6.13
CA ILE A 315 -5.87 51.26 -6.26
C ILE A 315 -5.36 50.80 -4.90
N LEU A 316 -4.85 51.71 -4.04
CA LEU A 316 -4.35 51.38 -2.71
C LEU A 316 -5.47 50.84 -1.80
N SER A 317 -6.65 51.44 -1.88
CA SER A 317 -7.84 50.99 -1.14
C SER A 317 -8.26 49.57 -1.55
N MET A 318 -8.24 49.29 -2.83
CA MET A 318 -8.51 47.93 -3.37
C MET A 318 -7.45 46.95 -2.92
N SER A 319 -6.17 47.28 -3.06
CA SER A 319 -5.07 46.41 -2.62
C SER A 319 -5.15 46.00 -1.13
N LYS A 320 -5.69 46.94 -0.27
CA LYS A 320 -5.94 46.62 1.14
C LYS A 320 -7.05 45.60 1.32
N LEU A 321 -8.13 45.69 0.55
CA LEU A 321 -9.26 44.74 0.61
C LEU A 321 -8.91 43.33 0.13
N GLU A 322 -7.97 43.22 -0.81
CA GLU A 322 -7.52 41.91 -1.34
C GLU A 322 -6.54 41.17 -0.42
N GLN A 323 -6.04 41.84 0.64
CA GLN A 323 -5.13 41.17 1.56
C GLN A 323 -5.87 40.19 2.48
N HIS A 324 -5.39 38.95 2.60
CA HIS A 324 -5.93 37.95 3.51
C HIS A 324 -5.89 38.34 5.00
N THR A 325 -5.10 39.37 5.33
CA THR A 325 -4.98 39.93 6.68
C THR A 325 -5.95 41.06 6.98
N PHE A 326 -6.76 41.46 5.98
CA PHE A 326 -7.72 42.55 6.17
C PHE A 326 -8.82 42.14 7.15
N LYS A 327 -8.99 42.93 8.21
CA LYS A 327 -10.01 42.68 9.24
C LYS A 327 -11.06 43.79 9.11
N LEU A 328 -12.31 43.38 8.96
CA LEU A 328 -13.45 44.29 8.98
C LEU A 328 -13.60 44.94 10.37
N GLN A 329 -13.84 46.23 10.38
CA GLN A 329 -14.17 46.98 11.59
C GLN A 329 -15.69 47.11 11.67
N LEU A 330 -16.32 46.08 12.23
CA LEU A 330 -17.78 46.00 12.29
C LEU A 330 -18.30 46.85 13.46
N GLU A 331 -19.23 47.74 13.17
CA GLU A 331 -19.91 48.59 14.13
C GLU A 331 -21.40 48.75 13.78
N GLU A 332 -22.18 49.24 14.70
CA GLU A 332 -23.58 49.55 14.43
C GLU A 332 -23.71 50.90 13.69
N VAL A 333 -24.28 50.87 12.48
CA VAL A 333 -24.35 51.99 11.57
C VAL A 333 -25.82 52.32 11.30
N ASN A 334 -26.18 53.57 11.51
CA ASN A 334 -27.49 54.11 11.07
C ASN A 334 -27.43 54.38 9.54
N LEU A 335 -27.98 53.43 8.77
CA LEU A 335 -27.93 53.48 7.32
C LEU A 335 -28.80 54.66 6.76
N SER A 336 -29.88 55.01 7.45
CA SER A 336 -30.74 56.13 7.06
C SER A 336 -29.97 57.45 7.10
N GLU A 337 -29.24 57.73 8.17
CA GLU A 337 -28.41 58.93 8.30
C GLU A 337 -27.22 58.92 7.33
N LEU A 338 -26.61 57.76 7.14
CA LEU A 338 -25.48 57.58 6.22
C LEU A 338 -25.90 57.96 4.77
N ILE A 339 -27.01 57.43 4.30
CA ILE A 339 -27.51 57.73 2.95
C ILE A 339 -27.96 59.21 2.83
N ASP A 340 -28.53 59.77 3.90
CA ASP A 340 -28.90 61.19 3.91
C ASP A 340 -27.66 62.09 3.80
N THR A 341 -26.62 61.78 4.50
CA THR A 341 -25.32 62.48 4.44
C THR A 341 -24.70 62.40 3.05
N ILE A 342 -24.62 61.20 2.46
CA ILE A 342 -24.08 60.98 1.13
C ILE A 342 -24.90 61.76 0.07
N THR A 343 -26.22 61.77 0.18
CA THR A 343 -27.07 62.48 -0.78
C THR A 343 -26.92 63.99 -0.67
N LYS A 344 -26.66 64.55 0.50
CA LYS A 344 -26.33 65.99 0.67
C LYS A 344 -25.04 66.37 -0.01
N ASP A 345 -23.97 65.52 0.19
CA ASP A 345 -22.67 65.73 -0.42
C ASP A 345 -22.73 65.70 -1.98
N ILE A 346 -23.50 64.77 -2.51
CA ILE A 346 -23.67 64.61 -3.96
C ILE A 346 -24.61 65.63 -4.57
N GLY A 347 -25.43 66.27 -3.74
CA GLY A 347 -26.44 67.30 -4.19
C GLY A 347 -25.83 68.41 -5.03
N PHE A 348 -24.61 68.85 -4.76
CA PHE A 348 -23.92 69.87 -5.58
C PHE A 348 -23.68 69.37 -7.02
N PHE A 349 -23.28 68.11 -7.21
CA PHE A 349 -23.10 67.58 -8.56
C PHE A 349 -24.42 67.33 -9.29
N ALA A 350 -25.48 66.97 -8.56
CA ALA A 350 -26.84 66.83 -9.11
C ALA A 350 -27.37 68.15 -9.60
N SER A 351 -27.19 69.26 -8.83
CA SER A 351 -27.64 70.59 -9.23
C SER A 351 -26.94 71.12 -10.48
N GLN A 352 -25.69 70.80 -10.73
CA GLN A 352 -24.99 71.18 -11.97
C GLN A 352 -25.58 70.55 -13.24
N LYS A 353 -26.35 69.46 -13.12
CA LYS A 353 -27.02 68.75 -14.20
C LYS A 353 -28.55 68.86 -14.15
N ASP A 354 -29.09 69.67 -13.26
CA ASP A 354 -30.55 69.82 -13.01
C ASP A 354 -31.22 68.48 -12.67
N ILE A 355 -30.48 67.57 -11.98
CA ILE A 355 -30.95 66.23 -11.58
C ILE A 355 -31.70 66.37 -10.25
N GLN A 356 -32.91 65.82 -10.18
CA GLN A 356 -33.72 65.78 -8.96
C GLN A 356 -33.40 64.45 -8.21
N ILE A 357 -32.85 64.52 -7.00
CA ILE A 357 -32.71 63.36 -6.12
C ILE A 357 -33.99 63.19 -5.28
N ILE A 358 -34.72 62.10 -5.48
CA ILE A 358 -35.96 61.76 -4.79
C ILE A 358 -35.69 60.67 -3.80
N LYS A 359 -35.89 60.98 -2.52
CA LYS A 359 -35.58 60.03 -1.43
C LYS A 359 -36.87 59.45 -0.85
N GLN A 360 -36.86 58.08 -0.66
CA GLN A 360 -37.87 57.38 0.12
C GLN A 360 -37.08 56.49 1.10
N ILE A 361 -36.80 57.01 2.30
CA ILE A 361 -35.93 56.41 3.30
C ILE A 361 -36.76 56.19 4.56
N ASP A 362 -36.87 54.91 5.00
CA ASP A 362 -37.44 54.58 6.28
C ASP A 362 -36.48 55.06 7.39
N SER A 363 -37.03 55.57 8.51
CA SER A 363 -36.23 56.05 9.63
C SER A 363 -35.62 54.87 10.45
N ASP A 364 -34.52 55.15 11.11
CA ASP A 364 -33.92 54.29 12.12
C ASP A 364 -33.55 52.86 11.64
N LEU A 365 -32.97 52.77 10.44
CA LEU A 365 -32.50 51.52 9.88
C LEU A 365 -31.05 51.30 10.27
N PHE A 366 -30.82 50.35 11.21
CA PHE A 366 -29.48 50.00 11.70
C PHE A 366 -28.98 48.72 11.10
N VAL A 367 -27.68 48.66 10.80
CA VAL A 367 -26.96 47.48 10.31
C VAL A 367 -25.62 47.33 11.03
N TYR A 368 -25.17 46.09 11.24
CA TYR A 368 -23.84 45.81 11.84
C TYR A 368 -22.83 45.56 10.73
N THR A 369 -21.96 46.55 10.45
CA THR A 369 -21.10 46.53 9.26
C THR A 369 -19.90 47.45 9.43
N ASP A 370 -18.95 47.42 8.48
CA ASP A 370 -17.87 48.41 8.41
C ASP A 370 -18.41 49.71 7.77
N CYS A 371 -18.53 50.75 8.60
CA CYS A 371 -19.09 52.04 8.20
C CYS A 371 -18.33 52.66 7.04
N VAL A 372 -17.00 52.68 7.09
CA VAL A 372 -16.14 53.31 6.08
C VAL A 372 -16.27 52.62 4.72
N LEU A 373 -16.32 51.30 4.71
CA LEU A 373 -16.49 50.53 3.47
C LEU A 373 -17.90 50.68 2.91
N LEU A 374 -18.93 50.61 3.76
CA LEU A 374 -20.31 50.75 3.30
C LEU A 374 -20.58 52.16 2.76
N GLU A 375 -20.10 53.20 3.47
CA GLU A 375 -20.16 54.58 2.98
C GLU A 375 -19.55 54.73 1.60
N LYS A 376 -18.33 54.20 1.42
CA LYS A 376 -17.61 54.24 0.14
C LYS A 376 -18.37 53.54 -0.97
N ALA A 377 -18.97 52.38 -0.70
CA ALA A 377 -19.79 51.68 -1.70
C ALA A 377 -21.04 52.44 -2.07
N CYS A 378 -21.81 52.94 -1.08
CA CYS A 378 -23.01 53.71 -1.31
C CYS A 378 -22.72 55.02 -2.05
N LYS A 379 -21.64 55.72 -1.67
CA LYS A 379 -21.22 56.96 -2.36
C LYS A 379 -20.86 56.71 -3.82
N ASN A 380 -20.15 55.61 -4.14
CA ASN A 380 -19.87 55.25 -5.54
C ASN A 380 -21.13 54.92 -6.35
N ILE A 381 -22.12 54.23 -5.75
CA ILE A 381 -23.37 53.88 -6.44
C ILE A 381 -24.17 55.13 -6.72
N ILE A 382 -24.40 55.99 -5.71
CA ILE A 382 -25.22 57.21 -5.85
C ILE A 382 -24.53 58.23 -6.75
N HIS A 383 -23.21 58.39 -6.63
CA HIS A 383 -22.43 59.26 -7.51
C HIS A 383 -22.52 58.78 -8.97
N ASN A 384 -22.39 57.49 -9.25
CA ASN A 384 -22.55 56.94 -10.58
C ASN A 384 -23.98 57.20 -11.14
N ALA A 385 -24.99 57.01 -10.31
CA ALA A 385 -26.36 57.28 -10.72
C ALA A 385 -26.56 58.76 -11.20
N VAL A 386 -26.01 59.73 -10.46
CA VAL A 386 -26.05 61.15 -10.84
C VAL A 386 -25.17 61.43 -12.06
N MET A 387 -23.95 60.90 -12.12
CA MET A 387 -23.00 61.18 -13.21
C MET A 387 -23.46 60.64 -14.56
N TYR A 388 -24.11 59.48 -14.58
CA TYR A 388 -24.58 58.84 -15.82
C TYR A 388 -26.02 59.16 -16.19
N SER A 389 -26.78 59.86 -15.34
CA SER A 389 -28.07 60.41 -15.74
C SER A 389 -27.93 61.61 -16.73
N PRO A 390 -28.76 61.71 -17.77
CA PRO A 390 -28.88 62.91 -18.60
C PRO A 390 -29.28 64.14 -17.80
N HIS A 391 -29.19 65.34 -18.39
CA HIS A 391 -29.70 66.58 -17.78
C HIS A 391 -31.20 66.50 -17.60
N ASN A 392 -31.73 67.13 -16.53
CA ASN A 392 -33.17 67.25 -16.18
C ASN A 392 -33.84 65.90 -15.84
N GLU A 393 -33.07 64.88 -15.51
CA GLU A 393 -33.56 63.53 -15.12
C GLU A 393 -33.69 63.40 -13.60
N LYS A 394 -34.14 62.18 -13.15
CA LYS A 394 -34.39 61.92 -11.73
C LYS A 394 -33.48 60.73 -11.26
N VAL A 395 -33.06 60.79 -9.99
CA VAL A 395 -32.44 59.71 -9.31
C VAL A 395 -33.29 59.37 -8.08
N TYR A 396 -33.86 58.14 -8.08
CA TYR A 396 -34.66 57.66 -6.95
C TYR A 396 -33.75 56.85 -6.03
N ILE A 397 -33.82 57.15 -4.73
CA ILE A 397 -33.11 56.38 -3.70
C ILE A 397 -34.16 55.88 -2.72
N LYS A 398 -34.37 54.58 -2.71
CA LYS A 398 -35.32 53.91 -1.82
C LYS A 398 -34.57 53.05 -0.82
N LEU A 399 -34.87 53.21 0.48
CA LEU A 399 -34.31 52.43 1.57
C LEU A 399 -35.45 51.93 2.45
N THR A 400 -35.64 50.61 2.47
CA THR A 400 -36.77 49.98 3.16
C THR A 400 -36.32 48.71 3.87
N GLN A 401 -36.96 48.39 5.01
CA GLN A 401 -36.74 47.16 5.71
C GLN A 401 -37.64 46.04 5.17
N ASP A 402 -37.05 44.92 4.78
CA ASP A 402 -37.80 43.69 4.52
C ASP A 402 -37.86 42.86 5.83
N SER A 403 -38.97 43.07 6.57
CA SER A 403 -39.21 42.41 7.84
C SER A 403 -39.31 40.87 7.75
N LYS A 404 -39.56 40.30 6.55
CA LYS A 404 -39.67 38.86 6.35
C LYS A 404 -38.29 38.19 6.21
N GLN A 405 -37.32 38.90 5.66
CA GLN A 405 -36.01 38.36 5.34
C GLN A 405 -34.89 38.87 6.27
N ASN A 406 -35.21 39.72 7.24
CA ASN A 406 -34.24 40.38 8.11
C ASN A 406 -33.11 41.11 7.35
N HIS A 407 -33.47 41.81 6.28
CA HIS A 407 -32.56 42.58 5.42
C HIS A 407 -33.07 43.98 5.22
N ILE A 408 -32.17 44.94 5.05
CA ILE A 408 -32.49 46.27 4.54
C ILE A 408 -32.22 46.26 3.02
N GLN A 409 -33.17 46.70 2.26
CA GLN A 409 -33.10 46.86 0.81
C GLN A 409 -32.83 48.30 0.44
N MET A 410 -31.74 48.54 -0.28
CA MET A 410 -31.45 49.83 -0.90
C MET A 410 -31.62 49.71 -2.42
N GLN A 411 -32.36 50.61 -3.00
CA GLN A 411 -32.55 50.71 -4.46
C GLN A 411 -32.15 52.10 -4.91
N VAL A 412 -31.26 52.17 -5.90
CA VAL A 412 -30.90 53.44 -6.56
C VAL A 412 -31.24 53.29 -8.02
N ILE A 413 -32.18 54.16 -8.50
CA ILE A 413 -32.68 54.16 -9.89
C ILE A 413 -32.32 55.47 -10.53
N ASN A 414 -31.54 55.43 -11.58
CA ASN A 414 -31.30 56.62 -12.43
C ASN A 414 -32.07 56.52 -13.72
N THR A 415 -32.84 57.55 -14.00
CA THR A 415 -33.77 57.62 -15.16
C THR A 415 -33.10 58.13 -16.45
N GLY A 416 -33.72 57.87 -17.58
CA GLY A 416 -33.30 58.40 -18.88
C GLY A 416 -32.10 57.64 -19.52
N VAL A 417 -31.65 56.54 -18.92
CA VAL A 417 -30.53 55.77 -19.42
C VAL A 417 -30.80 54.27 -19.35
N LYS A 418 -30.24 53.50 -20.27
CA LYS A 418 -30.28 52.05 -20.26
C LYS A 418 -28.89 51.47 -20.56
N ILE A 419 -28.55 50.34 -19.95
CA ILE A 419 -27.32 49.62 -20.18
C ILE A 419 -27.63 48.47 -21.15
N LYS A 420 -26.85 48.29 -22.22
CA LYS A 420 -26.99 47.13 -23.10
C LYS A 420 -26.70 45.86 -22.30
N GLU A 421 -27.49 44.79 -22.51
CA GLU A 421 -27.38 43.56 -21.75
C GLU A 421 -25.96 42.95 -21.81
N GLU A 422 -25.29 43.03 -22.96
CA GLU A 422 -23.92 42.61 -23.15
C GLU A 422 -22.91 43.29 -22.21
N ASN A 423 -23.19 44.52 -21.79
CA ASN A 423 -22.33 45.32 -20.94
C ASN A 423 -22.58 45.07 -19.45
N ILE A 424 -23.78 44.63 -19.06
CA ILE A 424 -24.14 44.42 -17.64
C ILE A 424 -23.18 43.45 -16.95
N GLN A 425 -22.75 42.41 -17.64
CA GLN A 425 -21.79 41.42 -17.10
C GLN A 425 -20.36 41.98 -16.95
N HIS A 426 -20.07 43.12 -17.60
CA HIS A 426 -18.72 43.66 -17.67
C HIS A 426 -18.52 44.93 -16.84
N ILE A 427 -19.59 45.64 -16.41
CA ILE A 427 -19.48 46.89 -15.66
C ILE A 427 -18.79 46.78 -14.30
N PHE A 428 -18.72 45.57 -13.75
CA PHE A 428 -17.97 45.25 -12.52
C PHE A 428 -16.52 44.80 -12.75
N LYS A 429 -16.06 44.80 -14.03
CA LYS A 429 -14.63 44.56 -14.31
C LYS A 429 -13.82 45.83 -14.05
N PRO A 430 -12.59 45.73 -13.52
CA PRO A 430 -11.78 46.92 -13.27
C PRO A 430 -11.51 47.67 -14.57
N PHE A 431 -11.59 49.02 -14.51
CA PHE A 431 -11.35 49.93 -15.63
C PHE A 431 -12.33 49.78 -16.80
N TYR A 432 -13.41 49.05 -16.64
CA TYR A 432 -14.41 48.88 -17.69
C TYR A 432 -15.32 50.13 -17.77
N ARG A 433 -15.50 50.65 -19.00
CA ARG A 433 -16.38 51.79 -19.32
C ARG A 433 -17.17 51.47 -20.59
N ILE A 434 -18.47 51.75 -20.58
CA ILE A 434 -19.36 51.49 -21.72
C ILE A 434 -19.00 52.39 -22.89
N GLU A 435 -18.75 53.70 -22.65
CA GLU A 435 -18.30 54.63 -23.64
C GLU A 435 -16.80 54.72 -23.70
N LYS A 436 -16.21 54.25 -24.79
CA LYS A 436 -14.77 54.40 -25.09
C LYS A 436 -14.38 55.81 -25.56
N SER A 437 -15.38 56.69 -25.82
CA SER A 437 -15.12 58.06 -26.22
C SER A 437 -14.50 58.81 -25.02
N ARG A 438 -13.28 59.28 -25.22
CA ARG A 438 -12.44 60.06 -24.28
C ARG A 438 -13.06 61.45 -23.95
N ASN A 439 -14.36 61.56 -23.81
CA ASN A 439 -14.95 62.77 -23.31
C ASN A 439 -14.62 62.89 -21.81
N ARG A 440 -13.51 63.57 -21.52
CA ARG A 440 -12.90 63.77 -20.19
C ARG A 440 -13.81 64.52 -19.20
N ASN A 441 -14.95 65.01 -19.65
CA ASN A 441 -15.90 65.73 -18.82
C ASN A 441 -16.75 64.82 -17.89
N THR A 442 -16.77 63.49 -18.12
CA THR A 442 -17.47 62.51 -17.27
C THR A 442 -16.56 61.67 -16.38
N GLY A 443 -15.38 62.09 -16.16
CA GLY A 443 -14.33 61.89 -15.13
C GLY A 443 -14.23 60.60 -14.31
N GLY A 444 -14.70 59.42 -14.72
CA GLY A 444 -14.64 58.22 -13.90
C GLY A 444 -13.43 57.33 -14.25
N SER A 445 -12.72 56.83 -13.26
CA SER A 445 -11.59 55.88 -13.38
C SER A 445 -11.99 54.49 -13.94
N GLY A 446 -13.27 54.15 -13.93
CA GLY A 446 -13.78 52.79 -14.22
C GLY A 446 -13.50 51.80 -13.08
N LEU A 447 -13.01 52.26 -11.91
CA LEU A 447 -12.80 51.43 -10.74
C LEU A 447 -13.97 51.47 -9.75
N GLY A 448 -14.85 52.50 -9.80
CA GLY A 448 -15.90 52.71 -8.80
C GLY A 448 -16.82 51.49 -8.58
N LEU A 449 -17.37 50.89 -9.64
CA LEU A 449 -18.24 49.72 -9.54
C LEU A 449 -17.42 48.44 -9.20
N TYR A 450 -16.19 48.35 -9.61
CA TYR A 450 -15.31 47.26 -9.17
C TYR A 450 -15.03 47.33 -7.68
N ILE A 451 -14.78 48.53 -7.13
CA ILE A 451 -14.61 48.74 -5.68
C ILE A 451 -15.90 48.38 -4.94
N VAL A 452 -17.07 48.77 -5.45
CA VAL A 452 -18.37 48.38 -4.87
C VAL A 452 -18.49 46.85 -4.80
N LYS A 453 -18.14 46.15 -5.86
CA LYS A 453 -18.11 44.68 -5.89
C LYS A 453 -17.22 44.12 -4.82
N GLN A 454 -15.97 44.56 -4.71
CA GLN A 454 -15.00 44.06 -3.72
C GLN A 454 -15.47 44.33 -2.27
N ILE A 455 -16.05 45.50 -2.01
CA ILE A 455 -16.60 45.83 -0.69
C ILE A 455 -17.79 44.93 -0.37
N PHE A 456 -18.73 44.74 -1.30
CA PHE A 456 -19.90 43.91 -1.05
C PHE A 456 -19.57 42.42 -0.91
N GLU A 457 -18.60 41.94 -1.66
CA GLU A 457 -18.06 40.59 -1.46
C GLU A 457 -17.41 40.44 -0.06
N ALA A 458 -16.62 41.42 0.40
CA ALA A 458 -16.01 41.40 1.74
C ALA A 458 -17.07 41.50 2.86
N LEU A 459 -18.13 42.29 2.68
CA LEU A 459 -19.23 42.46 3.65
C LEU A 459 -20.32 41.39 3.52
N SER A 460 -20.21 40.45 2.57
CA SER A 460 -21.24 39.44 2.26
C SER A 460 -22.61 40.03 1.90
N ILE A 461 -22.60 41.19 1.27
CA ILE A 461 -23.81 41.93 0.82
C ILE A 461 -24.20 41.47 -0.59
N ARG A 462 -25.47 41.17 -0.81
CA ARG A 462 -26.01 40.83 -2.14
C ARG A 462 -26.38 42.10 -2.91
N TYR A 463 -26.04 42.11 -4.19
CA TYR A 463 -26.32 43.24 -5.07
C TYR A 463 -26.65 42.77 -6.50
N SER A 464 -27.37 43.60 -7.22
CA SER A 464 -27.62 43.41 -8.66
C SER A 464 -27.82 44.76 -9.35
N ILE A 465 -27.61 44.77 -10.67
CA ILE A 465 -27.93 45.92 -11.53
C ILE A 465 -28.74 45.41 -12.72
N ASN A 466 -29.84 46.09 -12.98
CA ASN A 466 -30.76 45.69 -14.04
C ASN A 466 -31.36 46.93 -14.70
N ASN A 467 -31.79 46.82 -15.98
CA ASN A 467 -32.62 47.80 -16.62
C ASN A 467 -34.05 47.65 -16.11
N VAL A 468 -34.66 48.77 -15.73
CA VAL A 468 -36.06 48.87 -15.40
C VAL A 468 -36.77 49.76 -16.44
N GLU A 469 -38.10 49.90 -16.37
CA GLU A 469 -38.86 50.68 -17.35
C GLU A 469 -38.38 52.14 -17.46
N GLU A 470 -38.10 52.72 -16.30
CA GLU A 470 -37.73 54.15 -16.20
C GLU A 470 -36.21 54.40 -16.38
N GLY A 471 -35.37 53.37 -16.27
CA GLY A 471 -33.94 53.60 -16.32
C GLY A 471 -33.10 52.35 -15.90
N VAL A 472 -32.04 52.58 -15.12
CA VAL A 472 -31.16 51.53 -14.55
C VAL A 472 -31.34 51.49 -13.03
N GLN A 473 -31.60 50.33 -12.49
CA GLN A 473 -31.72 50.08 -11.06
C GLN A 473 -30.50 49.36 -10.53
N PHE A 474 -29.87 49.92 -9.50
CA PHE A 474 -28.91 49.25 -8.65
C PHE A 474 -29.63 48.80 -7.37
N PHE A 475 -29.64 47.50 -7.11
CA PHE A 475 -30.29 46.89 -5.95
C PHE A 475 -29.24 46.33 -4.99
N VAL A 476 -29.42 46.59 -3.69
CA VAL A 476 -28.52 46.08 -2.62
C VAL A 476 -29.38 45.49 -1.49
N SER A 477 -29.03 44.33 -1.00
CA SER A 477 -29.68 43.66 0.13
C SER A 477 -28.68 43.47 1.26
N ILE A 478 -28.80 44.27 2.32
CA ILE A 478 -27.88 44.35 3.45
C ILE A 478 -28.47 43.55 4.62
N PRO A 479 -27.77 42.55 5.17
CA PRO A 479 -28.25 41.78 6.32
C PRO A 479 -28.25 42.63 7.59
N ILE A 480 -29.28 42.47 8.45
CA ILE A 480 -29.43 43.16 9.74
C ILE A 480 -28.77 42.36 10.88
N SER A 481 -28.11 41.26 10.60
CA SER A 481 -27.57 40.40 11.66
C SER A 481 -26.33 40.96 12.36
N LYS A 482 -26.34 40.81 13.69
CA LYS A 482 -25.13 40.95 14.54
C LYS A 482 -24.17 39.80 14.27
#